data_ed212c3e99d0f059a6bb5d063902ae17
#
_entry.id   ed212c3e99d0f059a6bb5d063902ae17
#
_cell.length_a   1.000
_cell.length_b   1.000
_cell.length_c   1.000
_cell.angle_alpha   90.00
_cell.angle_beta   90.00
_cell.angle_gamma   90.00
#
_symmetry.space_group_name_H-M   'P 1'
#
loop_
_entity.id
_entity.type
_entity.pdbx_description
1 polymer ?
#
loop_
_entity_poly.entity_id
_entity_poly.type
_entity_poly.pdbx_seq_one_letter_code
_entity_poly.pdbx_strand_id
1 'polypeptide(L)'
;MLVNIIAGPKYVGKTKFVESKSGFKIFEDEVIESLTSDDYTPTDEQIFVAKMRLVEEAIKAGHKKIWVVGKHLTRNERIKMYRHIKEVDSSVVVNVTILHQTFTMLCQEMLSIKYNPGTRNVIERFNYYFGDMDQINASMDDMKAIKSEYTQYAPARENVDCDTFNVVAPNFKFYKYEFEDGIDDSHNSPYHKETIREHINMAIDAAKQYPEYPELPEIAAFHDLGKTISRSTVHKKTFANLFFNNVNGGQFDHFINHENVSAMYYLIKNKHSLTQKVLDNAEVIYQHMHAKTGFKSRYIRKHNLSPRIVELATFFNENCDTKARVVDEKVLEVYQLLQQFNDEPHVQLALDDPDNYKISMSADYEEFSIIPKNDPSWLIAFDLDDLRRNVK
;
A
#
# COMPACT_ATOMS: atom_id res chain seq x y z
N MET A 1 3.01 28.19 -28.04
CA MET A 1 3.66 27.46 -26.97
C MET A 1 2.58 26.86 -26.05
N LEU A 2 2.85 25.70 -25.43
CA LEU A 2 1.88 24.99 -24.62
C LEU A 2 2.47 24.63 -23.27
N VAL A 3 1.85 25.07 -22.19
CA VAL A 3 2.15 24.64 -20.81
C VAL A 3 1.05 23.71 -20.33
N ASN A 4 1.40 22.48 -19.94
CA ASN A 4 0.49 21.48 -19.43
C ASN A 4 0.73 21.34 -17.92
N ILE A 5 -0.23 21.72 -17.11
CA ILE A 5 -0.24 21.53 -15.66
C ILE A 5 -0.90 20.19 -15.38
N ILE A 6 -0.15 19.25 -14.82
CA ILE A 6 -0.63 17.93 -14.42
C ILE A 6 -0.80 17.91 -12.92
N ALA A 7 -2.04 17.86 -12.49
CA ALA A 7 -2.45 17.89 -11.11
C ALA A 7 -3.05 16.54 -10.66
N GLY A 8 -3.04 16.28 -9.39
CA GLY A 8 -3.65 15.09 -8.80
C GLY A 8 -2.99 14.69 -7.48
N PRO A 9 -3.61 13.81 -6.70
CA PRO A 9 -3.07 13.35 -5.43
C PRO A 9 -1.74 12.63 -5.62
N LYS A 10 -1.02 12.47 -4.53
CA LYS A 10 0.19 11.64 -4.52
C LYS A 10 -0.19 10.21 -4.94
N TYR A 11 0.70 9.52 -5.66
CA TYR A 11 0.51 8.15 -6.18
C TYR A 11 -0.55 7.97 -7.29
N VAL A 12 -1.21 8.99 -7.77
CA VAL A 12 -2.11 8.89 -8.93
C VAL A 12 -1.40 8.59 -10.26
N GLY A 13 -0.06 8.52 -10.26
CA GLY A 13 0.74 8.19 -11.43
C GLY A 13 1.07 9.37 -12.34
N LYS A 14 1.13 10.59 -11.80
CA LYS A 14 1.47 11.82 -12.58
C LYS A 14 2.78 11.69 -13.35
N THR A 15 3.85 11.26 -12.69
CA THR A 15 5.18 11.07 -13.28
C THR A 15 5.11 10.10 -14.45
N LYS A 16 4.51 8.92 -14.25
CA LYS A 16 4.33 7.90 -15.28
C LYS A 16 3.49 8.39 -16.47
N PHE A 17 2.45 9.21 -16.19
CA PHE A 17 1.63 9.80 -17.22
C PHE A 17 2.43 10.73 -18.16
N VAL A 18 3.41 11.44 -17.63
CA VAL A 18 4.22 12.42 -18.39
C VAL A 18 5.52 11.82 -18.93
N GLU A 19 5.99 10.71 -18.39
CA GLU A 19 7.28 10.09 -18.68
C GLU A 19 7.50 9.85 -20.19
N SER A 20 6.49 9.32 -20.86
CA SER A 20 6.50 9.05 -22.32
C SER A 20 6.21 10.28 -23.19
N LYS A 21 5.86 11.42 -22.60
CA LYS A 21 5.51 12.64 -23.36
C LYS A 21 6.76 13.41 -23.73
N SER A 22 6.78 13.97 -24.95
CA SER A 22 7.83 14.88 -25.42
C SER A 22 7.65 16.28 -24.81
N GLY A 23 8.73 16.98 -24.57
CA GLY A 23 8.76 18.35 -24.05
C GLY A 23 9.61 18.51 -22.80
N PHE A 24 9.76 19.73 -22.32
CA PHE A 24 10.46 20.05 -21.08
C PHE A 24 9.56 19.69 -19.88
N LYS A 25 10.14 19.09 -18.86
CA LYS A 25 9.40 18.56 -17.72
C LYS A 25 9.92 19.20 -16.43
N ILE A 26 9.00 19.64 -15.57
CA ILE A 26 9.26 20.21 -14.27
C ILE A 26 8.46 19.40 -13.27
N PHE A 27 9.15 18.64 -12.41
CA PHE A 27 8.56 17.85 -11.37
C PHE A 27 8.67 18.57 -10.02
N GLU A 28 7.56 18.77 -9.35
CA GLU A 28 7.52 19.45 -8.03
C GLU A 28 8.39 18.73 -7.00
N ASP A 29 8.41 17.39 -7.02
CA ASP A 29 9.23 16.61 -6.11
C ASP A 29 10.74 16.91 -6.31
N GLU A 30 11.22 17.06 -7.56
CA GLU A 30 12.60 17.45 -7.87
C GLU A 30 12.91 18.88 -7.42
N VAL A 31 11.94 19.79 -7.56
CA VAL A 31 12.08 21.17 -7.05
C VAL A 31 12.21 21.17 -5.54
N ILE A 32 11.37 20.41 -4.84
CA ILE A 32 11.43 20.26 -3.38
C ILE A 32 12.80 19.70 -2.97
N GLU A 33 13.24 18.63 -3.60
CA GLU A 33 14.54 18.00 -3.33
C GLU A 33 15.69 18.97 -3.51
N SER A 34 15.68 19.78 -4.58
CA SER A 34 16.72 20.77 -4.86
C SER A 34 16.78 21.91 -3.84
N LEU A 35 15.69 22.19 -3.15
CA LEU A 35 15.58 23.23 -2.12
C LEU A 35 15.79 22.71 -0.70
N THR A 36 15.72 21.39 -0.49
CA THR A 36 15.82 20.76 0.82
C THR A 36 17.28 20.49 1.18
N SER A 37 17.65 20.74 2.43
CA SER A 37 18.93 20.32 3.02
C SER A 37 18.68 19.68 4.38
N ASP A 38 19.74 19.13 5.01
CA ASP A 38 19.62 18.43 6.30
C ASP A 38 18.92 19.26 7.38
N ASP A 39 19.10 20.57 7.36
CA ASP A 39 18.58 21.50 8.36
C ASP A 39 17.43 22.40 7.82
N TYR A 40 16.99 22.19 6.56
CA TYR A 40 16.04 23.10 5.94
C TYR A 40 14.99 22.39 5.09
N THR A 41 13.74 22.69 5.38
CA THR A 41 12.56 22.28 4.59
C THR A 41 11.91 23.51 3.95
N PRO A 42 11.76 23.56 2.62
CA PRO A 42 11.18 24.72 1.94
C PRO A 42 9.69 24.87 2.27
N THR A 43 9.25 26.12 2.33
CA THR A 43 7.82 26.45 2.43
C THR A 43 7.11 26.27 1.08
N ASP A 44 5.79 26.13 1.09
CA ASP A 44 4.97 26.05 -0.13
C ASP A 44 5.17 27.25 -1.06
N GLU A 45 5.36 28.45 -0.51
CA GLU A 45 5.64 29.66 -1.29
C GLU A 45 7.00 29.60 -1.98
N GLN A 46 8.02 29.10 -1.30
CA GLN A 46 9.37 28.95 -1.89
C GLN A 46 9.37 27.88 -3.00
N ILE A 47 8.65 26.78 -2.79
CA ILE A 47 8.45 25.73 -3.82
C ILE A 47 7.74 26.34 -5.04
N PHE A 48 6.66 27.11 -4.80
CA PHE A 48 5.93 27.77 -5.86
C PHE A 48 6.82 28.73 -6.66
N VAL A 49 7.57 29.61 -6.00
CA VAL A 49 8.47 30.58 -6.66
C VAL A 49 9.54 29.88 -7.48
N ALA A 50 10.20 28.86 -6.92
CA ALA A 50 11.23 28.11 -7.63
C ALA A 50 10.66 27.39 -8.86
N LYS A 51 9.50 26.75 -8.72
CA LYS A 51 8.79 26.09 -9.82
C LYS A 51 8.42 27.08 -10.92
N MET A 52 7.87 28.22 -10.58
CA MET A 52 7.49 29.26 -11.57
C MET A 52 8.69 29.87 -12.28
N ARG A 53 9.81 30.00 -11.60
CA ARG A 53 11.08 30.43 -12.24
C ARG A 53 11.52 29.44 -13.32
N LEU A 54 11.47 28.15 -13.05
CA LEU A 54 11.78 27.11 -14.06
C LEU A 54 10.82 27.14 -15.26
N VAL A 55 9.55 27.41 -15.01
CA VAL A 55 8.54 27.59 -16.09
C VAL A 55 8.89 28.81 -16.93
N GLU A 56 9.22 29.93 -16.32
CA GLU A 56 9.64 31.16 -17.01
C GLU A 56 10.89 30.96 -17.83
N GLU A 57 11.92 30.32 -17.28
CA GLU A 57 13.16 29.98 -17.98
C GLU A 57 12.90 29.08 -19.20
N ALA A 58 12.01 28.08 -19.06
CA ALA A 58 11.61 27.18 -20.15
C ALA A 58 10.84 27.91 -21.25
N ILE A 59 9.97 28.88 -20.90
CA ILE A 59 9.24 29.73 -21.84
C ILE A 59 10.27 30.59 -22.63
N LYS A 60 11.15 31.28 -21.94
CA LYS A 60 12.19 32.14 -22.54
C LYS A 60 13.17 31.36 -23.42
N ALA A 61 13.47 30.11 -23.05
CA ALA A 61 14.27 29.19 -23.87
C ALA A 61 13.55 28.68 -25.14
N GLY A 62 12.27 29.01 -25.31
CA GLY A 62 11.50 28.67 -26.51
C GLY A 62 11.02 27.21 -26.57
N HIS A 63 10.90 26.52 -25.44
CA HIS A 63 10.37 25.17 -25.41
C HIS A 63 8.89 25.15 -25.87
N LYS A 64 8.61 24.45 -26.98
CA LYS A 64 7.26 24.40 -27.57
C LYS A 64 6.23 23.77 -26.64
N LYS A 65 6.65 22.85 -25.77
CA LYS A 65 5.78 22.11 -24.83
C LYS A 65 6.50 21.98 -23.49
N ILE A 66 5.82 22.40 -22.42
CA ILE A 66 6.30 22.34 -21.05
C ILE A 66 5.29 21.56 -20.22
N TRP A 67 5.75 20.67 -19.36
CA TRP A 67 4.96 19.88 -18.43
C TRP A 67 5.31 20.30 -17.02
N VAL A 68 4.32 20.75 -16.25
CA VAL A 68 4.46 21.09 -14.82
C VAL A 68 3.69 20.06 -14.02
N VAL A 69 4.38 19.25 -13.27
CA VAL A 69 3.83 18.07 -12.59
C VAL A 69 3.91 18.27 -11.08
N GLY A 70 2.76 18.28 -10.41
CA GLY A 70 2.71 18.47 -8.97
C GLY A 70 1.32 18.19 -8.39
N LYS A 71 1.11 18.61 -7.15
CA LYS A 71 -0.22 18.51 -6.52
C LYS A 71 -1.23 19.40 -7.23
N HIS A 72 -1.02 20.69 -7.21
CA HIS A 72 -1.83 21.73 -7.87
C HIS A 72 -3.34 21.51 -7.70
N LEU A 73 -3.78 21.09 -6.51
CA LEU A 73 -5.14 20.64 -6.28
C LEU A 73 -6.11 21.81 -6.11
N THR A 74 -5.65 22.91 -5.52
CA THR A 74 -6.51 24.07 -5.30
C THR A 74 -6.60 24.93 -6.54
N ARG A 75 -7.80 25.45 -6.80
CA ARG A 75 -8.03 26.39 -7.88
C ARG A 75 -7.21 27.65 -7.74
N ASN A 76 -7.06 28.18 -6.52
CA ASN A 76 -6.27 29.39 -6.24
C ASN A 76 -4.80 29.21 -6.64
N GLU A 77 -4.20 28.06 -6.39
CA GLU A 77 -2.84 27.77 -6.83
C GLU A 77 -2.75 27.78 -8.35
N ARG A 78 -3.69 27.12 -9.05
CA ARG A 78 -3.71 27.11 -10.52
C ARG A 78 -3.95 28.50 -11.12
N ILE A 79 -4.80 29.34 -10.51
CA ILE A 79 -4.99 30.75 -10.92
C ILE A 79 -3.67 31.51 -10.81
N LYS A 80 -2.93 31.37 -9.71
CA LYS A 80 -1.60 32.01 -9.53
C LYS A 80 -0.63 31.56 -10.64
N MET A 81 -0.57 30.25 -10.92
CA MET A 81 0.27 29.71 -11.99
C MET A 81 -0.14 30.28 -13.35
N TYR A 82 -1.43 30.25 -13.67
CA TYR A 82 -1.97 30.76 -14.93
C TYR A 82 -1.60 32.23 -15.13
N ARG A 83 -1.83 33.08 -14.14
CA ARG A 83 -1.51 34.50 -14.19
C ARG A 83 -0.02 34.73 -14.46
N HIS A 84 0.84 34.06 -13.68
CA HIS A 84 2.28 34.17 -13.85
C HIS A 84 2.73 33.76 -15.28
N ILE A 85 2.22 32.65 -15.80
CA ILE A 85 2.51 32.21 -17.18
C ILE A 85 2.08 33.25 -18.20
N LYS A 86 0.86 33.80 -18.06
CA LYS A 86 0.32 34.81 -18.97
C LYS A 86 1.04 36.16 -18.87
N GLU A 87 1.60 36.50 -17.72
CA GLU A 87 2.46 37.68 -17.53
C GLU A 87 3.79 37.50 -18.26
N VAL A 88 4.37 36.31 -18.26
CA VAL A 88 5.63 36.02 -18.98
C VAL A 88 5.39 36.04 -20.50
N ASP A 89 4.35 35.38 -20.98
CA ASP A 89 3.95 35.39 -22.40
C ASP A 89 2.43 35.11 -22.52
N SER A 90 1.69 36.13 -22.89
CA SER A 90 0.22 36.05 -23.04
C SER A 90 -0.25 35.10 -24.14
N SER A 91 0.61 34.75 -25.10
CA SER A 91 0.30 33.84 -26.21
C SER A 91 0.40 32.35 -25.82
N VAL A 92 0.97 32.04 -24.66
CA VAL A 92 1.10 30.65 -24.16
C VAL A 92 -0.29 30.09 -23.85
N VAL A 93 -0.59 28.93 -24.41
CA VAL A 93 -1.80 28.16 -24.06
C VAL A 93 -1.52 27.33 -22.82
N VAL A 94 -2.37 27.42 -21.79
CA VAL A 94 -2.25 26.70 -20.54
C VAL A 94 -3.34 25.63 -20.45
N ASN A 95 -2.93 24.37 -20.42
CA ASN A 95 -3.82 23.25 -20.20
C ASN A 95 -3.68 22.74 -18.77
N VAL A 96 -4.79 22.50 -18.12
CA VAL A 96 -4.83 21.74 -16.83
C VAL A 96 -5.38 20.35 -17.11
N THR A 97 -4.66 19.34 -16.63
CA THR A 97 -5.13 17.95 -16.62
C THR A 97 -5.08 17.42 -15.22
N ILE A 98 -6.22 17.09 -14.66
CA ILE A 98 -6.32 16.42 -13.36
C ILE A 98 -6.34 14.92 -13.58
N LEU A 99 -5.39 14.22 -12.96
CA LEU A 99 -5.42 12.77 -12.87
C LEU A 99 -6.24 12.39 -11.63
N HIS A 100 -7.32 11.65 -11.88
CA HIS A 100 -8.26 11.26 -10.84
C HIS A 100 -8.38 9.74 -10.81
N GLN A 101 -8.27 9.17 -9.61
CA GLN A 101 -8.57 7.76 -9.35
C GLN A 101 -9.49 7.66 -8.14
N THR A 102 -10.21 6.54 -8.04
CA THR A 102 -10.92 6.24 -6.80
C THR A 102 -9.92 6.02 -5.66
N PHE A 103 -10.34 6.31 -4.44
CA PHE A 103 -9.49 6.08 -3.26
C PHE A 103 -9.01 4.62 -3.16
N THR A 104 -9.89 3.67 -3.47
CA THR A 104 -9.53 2.24 -3.52
C THR A 104 -8.39 1.95 -4.50
N MET A 105 -8.44 2.54 -5.71
CA MET A 105 -7.36 2.38 -6.70
C MET A 105 -6.06 3.02 -6.24
N LEU A 106 -6.11 4.16 -5.56
CA LEU A 106 -4.92 4.78 -4.96
C LEU A 106 -4.29 3.89 -3.89
N CYS A 107 -5.10 3.28 -3.04
CA CYS A 107 -4.63 2.33 -2.03
C CYS A 107 -3.94 1.12 -2.68
N GLN A 108 -4.53 0.55 -3.74
CA GLN A 108 -3.95 -0.56 -4.50
C GLN A 108 -2.61 -0.17 -5.14
N GLU A 109 -2.51 1.02 -5.73
CA GLU A 109 -1.26 1.51 -6.29
C GLU A 109 -0.18 1.68 -5.21
N MET A 110 -0.54 2.21 -4.05
CA MET A 110 0.38 2.34 -2.92
C MET A 110 0.94 1.01 -2.43
N LEU A 111 0.13 -0.05 -2.49
CA LEU A 111 0.54 -1.39 -2.09
C LEU A 111 1.41 -2.07 -3.14
N SER A 112 1.15 -1.80 -4.43
CA SER A 112 1.92 -2.37 -5.54
C SER A 112 3.33 -1.79 -5.64
N ILE A 113 3.52 -0.54 -5.20
CA ILE A 113 4.83 0.06 -5.03
C ILE A 113 5.40 -0.55 -3.74
N LYS A 114 6.55 -1.17 -3.77
CA LYS A 114 7.31 -1.68 -2.59
C LYS A 114 7.66 -0.55 -1.60
N TYR A 115 6.70 0.31 -1.38
CA TYR A 115 6.82 1.43 -0.49
C TYR A 115 6.44 0.95 0.91
N ASN A 116 7.44 0.78 1.73
CA ASN A 116 7.26 0.75 3.17
C ASN A 116 7.29 2.22 3.63
N PRO A 117 6.14 2.91 3.68
CA PRO A 117 6.11 4.24 4.25
C PRO A 117 6.34 4.03 5.74
N GLY A 118 7.60 4.12 6.16
CA GLY A 118 7.95 3.92 7.54
C GLY A 118 6.93 4.58 8.45
N THR A 119 6.14 3.76 9.14
CA THR A 119 5.63 4.02 10.48
C THR A 119 4.73 5.25 10.71
N ARG A 120 4.09 5.82 9.73
CA ARG A 120 3.09 6.83 10.02
C ARG A 120 1.77 6.15 10.38
N ASN A 121 1.09 6.70 11.37
CA ASN A 121 -0.24 6.30 11.81
C ASN A 121 -1.17 6.18 10.60
N VAL A 122 -1.95 5.10 10.53
CA VAL A 122 -2.90 4.82 9.43
C VAL A 122 -3.91 5.97 9.25
N ILE A 123 -4.28 6.62 10.34
CA ILE A 123 -5.21 7.75 10.37
C ILE A 123 -4.61 8.97 9.67
N GLU A 124 -3.33 9.29 9.92
CA GLU A 124 -2.65 10.40 9.24
C GLU A 124 -2.56 10.15 7.75
N ARG A 125 -2.30 8.93 7.34
CA ARG A 125 -2.30 8.54 5.91
C ARG A 125 -3.66 8.67 5.29
N PHE A 126 -4.68 8.15 5.97
CA PHE A 126 -6.06 8.25 5.51
C PHE A 126 -6.48 9.72 5.33
N ASN A 127 -6.26 10.56 6.34
CA ASN A 127 -6.60 11.98 6.27
C ASN A 127 -5.85 12.70 5.15
N TYR A 128 -4.57 12.37 4.97
CA TYR A 128 -3.77 12.95 3.90
C TYR A 128 -4.34 12.63 2.50
N TYR A 129 -4.69 11.37 2.23
CA TYR A 129 -5.22 10.98 0.92
C TYR A 129 -6.66 11.41 0.73
N PHE A 130 -7.46 11.26 1.76
CA PHE A 130 -8.86 11.65 1.72
C PHE A 130 -9.01 13.17 1.52
N GLY A 131 -8.20 13.96 2.21
CA GLY A 131 -8.17 15.41 2.01
C GLY A 131 -7.76 15.82 0.58
N ASP A 132 -6.79 15.12 -0.01
CA ASP A 132 -6.43 15.33 -1.43
C ASP A 132 -7.58 15.01 -2.38
N MET A 133 -8.32 13.93 -2.13
CA MET A 133 -9.47 13.54 -2.94
C MET A 133 -10.62 14.52 -2.81
N ASP A 134 -10.90 15.02 -1.61
CA ASP A 134 -11.93 16.03 -1.39
C ASP A 134 -11.56 17.35 -2.08
N GLN A 135 -10.30 17.78 -2.04
CA GLN A 135 -9.83 18.96 -2.76
C GLN A 135 -9.96 18.80 -4.28
N ILE A 136 -9.67 17.60 -4.82
CA ILE A 136 -9.88 17.32 -6.24
C ILE A 136 -11.36 17.38 -6.59
N ASN A 137 -12.22 16.73 -5.81
CA ASN A 137 -13.65 16.71 -6.06
C ASN A 137 -14.23 18.14 -6.01
N ALA A 138 -13.86 18.95 -5.01
CA ALA A 138 -14.24 20.35 -4.93
C ALA A 138 -13.74 21.15 -6.15
N SER A 139 -12.50 20.95 -6.58
CA SER A 139 -11.95 21.58 -7.77
C SER A 139 -12.70 21.19 -9.05
N MET A 140 -13.10 19.91 -9.18
CA MET A 140 -13.88 19.44 -10.31
C MET A 140 -15.28 20.04 -10.36
N ASP A 141 -15.94 20.20 -9.21
CA ASP A 141 -17.25 20.80 -9.09
C ASP A 141 -17.20 22.31 -9.41
N ASP A 142 -16.18 23.01 -8.94
CA ASP A 142 -15.90 24.40 -9.34
C ASP A 142 -15.73 24.54 -10.86
N MET A 143 -15.01 23.59 -11.49
CA MET A 143 -14.81 23.62 -12.94
C MET A 143 -16.07 23.30 -13.73
N LYS A 144 -16.94 22.41 -13.22
CA LYS A 144 -18.25 22.16 -13.83
C LYS A 144 -19.13 23.40 -13.77
N ALA A 145 -19.15 24.09 -12.64
CA ALA A 145 -19.87 25.34 -12.47
C ALA A 145 -19.37 26.40 -13.45
N ILE A 146 -18.05 26.59 -13.54
CA ILE A 146 -17.44 27.54 -14.51
C ILE A 146 -17.79 27.14 -15.95
N LYS A 147 -17.73 25.86 -16.29
CA LYS A 147 -18.07 25.41 -17.64
C LYS A 147 -19.54 25.70 -18.01
N SER A 148 -20.44 25.64 -17.03
CA SER A 148 -21.85 26.03 -17.22
C SER A 148 -22.02 27.55 -17.38
N GLU A 149 -21.21 28.34 -16.69
CA GLU A 149 -21.19 29.81 -16.80
C GLU A 149 -20.56 30.26 -18.13
N TYR A 150 -19.54 29.53 -18.63
CA TYR A 150 -18.91 29.81 -19.95
C TYR A 150 -19.86 29.68 -21.13
N THR A 151 -20.90 28.89 -20.99
CA THR A 151 -21.95 28.77 -22.04
C THR A 151 -22.95 29.94 -22.00
N GLN A 152 -22.99 30.73 -20.92
CA GLN A 152 -23.95 31.82 -20.78
C GLN A 152 -23.34 33.23 -20.64
N TYR A 153 -22.15 33.37 -20.04
CA TYR A 153 -21.47 34.65 -19.82
C TYR A 153 -19.95 34.48 -19.91
N ALA A 154 -19.26 35.39 -20.61
CA ALA A 154 -17.80 35.46 -20.60
C ALA A 154 -17.33 35.68 -19.12
N PRO A 155 -16.62 34.77 -18.50
CA PRO A 155 -16.24 34.90 -17.10
C PRO A 155 -15.32 36.08 -16.90
N ALA A 156 -15.42 36.70 -15.72
CA ALA A 156 -14.47 37.72 -15.32
C ALA A 156 -13.05 37.11 -15.41
N ARG A 157 -12.14 37.72 -16.21
CA ARG A 157 -10.77 37.28 -16.48
C ARG A 157 -9.95 36.99 -15.21
N GLU A 158 -10.42 37.49 -14.07
CA GLU A 158 -9.77 37.38 -12.76
C GLU A 158 -9.76 35.96 -12.16
N ASN A 159 -10.66 35.08 -12.61
CA ASN A 159 -10.83 33.76 -12.03
C ASN A 159 -10.49 32.58 -12.98
N VAL A 160 -9.88 32.85 -14.12
CA VAL A 160 -9.49 31.81 -15.09
C VAL A 160 -8.21 31.15 -14.61
N ASP A 161 -8.19 29.82 -14.56
CA ASP A 161 -7.04 29.00 -14.14
C ASP A 161 -6.43 28.16 -15.26
N CYS A 162 -7.08 28.15 -16.45
CA CYS A 162 -6.59 27.44 -17.63
C CYS A 162 -7.32 27.90 -18.90
N ASP A 163 -6.70 27.65 -20.06
CA ASP A 163 -7.36 27.79 -21.36
C ASP A 163 -8.14 26.49 -21.70
N THR A 164 -7.64 25.32 -21.26
CA THR A 164 -8.34 24.04 -21.41
C THR A 164 -8.19 23.19 -20.14
N PHE A 165 -9.25 22.46 -19.86
CA PHE A 165 -9.32 21.62 -18.66
C PHE A 165 -9.74 20.18 -19.01
N ASN A 166 -8.99 19.21 -18.49
CA ASN A 166 -9.25 17.80 -18.69
C ASN A 166 -9.22 17.05 -17.36
N VAL A 167 -10.07 16.05 -17.26
CA VAL A 167 -9.99 15.03 -16.19
C VAL A 167 -9.69 13.69 -16.83
N VAL A 168 -8.63 13.05 -16.39
CA VAL A 168 -8.19 11.78 -16.92
C VAL A 168 -8.11 10.77 -15.80
N ALA A 169 -8.83 9.66 -15.95
CA ALA A 169 -8.55 8.47 -15.17
C ALA A 169 -7.37 7.75 -15.87
N PRO A 170 -6.19 7.68 -15.25
CA PRO A 170 -5.07 6.99 -15.88
C PRO A 170 -5.45 5.54 -16.13
N ASN A 171 -5.35 5.07 -17.37
CA ASN A 171 -5.53 3.66 -17.73
C ASN A 171 -4.31 2.85 -17.31
N PHE A 172 -4.07 2.77 -16.02
CA PHE A 172 -3.20 1.73 -15.51
C PHE A 172 -4.02 0.44 -15.49
N LYS A 173 -3.45 -0.67 -15.88
CA LYS A 173 -4.06 -2.00 -15.69
C LYS A 173 -4.07 -2.28 -14.18
N PHE A 174 -4.99 -1.68 -13.47
CA PHE A 174 -5.30 -2.08 -12.11
C PHE A 174 -6.22 -3.27 -12.22
N TYR A 175 -5.89 -4.33 -11.48
CA TYR A 175 -6.84 -5.37 -11.21
C TYR A 175 -8.00 -4.71 -10.46
N LYS A 176 -9.21 -4.85 -10.97
CA LYS A 176 -10.43 -4.53 -10.23
C LYS A 176 -10.55 -5.57 -9.11
N TYR A 177 -9.88 -5.36 -8.01
CA TYR A 177 -10.22 -6.09 -6.81
C TYR A 177 -11.36 -5.35 -6.12
N GLU A 178 -12.52 -5.92 -6.12
CA GLU A 178 -13.48 -5.67 -5.06
C GLU A 178 -12.87 -6.31 -3.81
N PHE A 179 -12.96 -5.66 -2.64
CA PHE A 179 -12.37 -6.21 -1.39
C PHE A 179 -13.00 -7.55 -0.98
N GLU A 180 -14.06 -7.97 -1.63
CA GLU A 180 -14.74 -9.24 -1.43
C GLU A 180 -14.28 -10.31 -2.43
N ASP A 181 -13.59 -9.94 -3.51
CA ASP A 181 -12.97 -10.91 -4.42
C ASP A 181 -11.83 -11.65 -3.72
N GLY A 182 -11.86 -12.98 -3.80
CA GLY A 182 -10.86 -13.84 -3.17
C GLY A 182 -11.03 -14.04 -1.66
N ILE A 183 -12.12 -13.57 -1.06
CA ILE A 183 -12.40 -13.81 0.37
C ILE A 183 -12.68 -15.29 0.68
N ASP A 184 -13.18 -16.03 -0.31
CA ASP A 184 -13.42 -17.47 -0.22
C ASP A 184 -12.21 -18.31 -0.60
N ASP A 185 -11.09 -17.66 -0.96
CA ASP A 185 -9.86 -18.38 -1.24
C ASP A 185 -9.22 -18.90 0.05
N SER A 186 -8.57 -20.06 -0.05
CA SER A 186 -7.71 -20.57 1.01
C SER A 186 -6.60 -19.57 1.32
N HIS A 187 -6.17 -19.52 2.58
CA HIS A 187 -4.96 -18.79 2.97
C HIS A 187 -3.70 -19.35 2.31
N ASN A 188 -3.72 -20.63 1.89
CA ASN A 188 -2.54 -21.33 1.38
C ASN A 188 -1.31 -21.06 2.27
N SER A 189 -1.43 -21.37 3.55
CA SER A 189 -0.47 -21.03 4.59
C SER A 189 -0.34 -22.18 5.59
N PRO A 190 0.84 -22.46 6.16
CA PRO A 190 0.98 -23.46 7.22
C PRO A 190 0.25 -23.07 8.52
N TYR A 191 -0.12 -21.80 8.66
CA TYR A 191 -0.79 -21.24 9.84
C TYR A 191 -2.33 -21.26 9.74
N HIS A 192 -2.89 -21.55 8.55
CA HIS A 192 -4.32 -21.43 8.27
C HIS A 192 -4.75 -22.49 7.26
N LYS A 193 -5.68 -23.35 7.65
CA LYS A 193 -6.30 -24.36 6.77
C LYS A 193 -7.63 -23.87 6.19
N GLU A 194 -8.27 -22.93 6.87
CA GLU A 194 -9.53 -22.31 6.50
C GLU A 194 -9.34 -21.24 5.42
N THR A 195 -10.45 -20.85 4.80
CA THR A 195 -10.53 -19.68 3.90
C THR A 195 -10.45 -18.36 4.70
N ILE A 196 -10.18 -17.25 4.01
CA ILE A 196 -10.18 -15.92 4.64
C ILE A 196 -11.54 -15.62 5.26
N ARG A 197 -12.65 -15.95 4.56
CA ARG A 197 -14.02 -15.77 5.07
C ARG A 197 -14.30 -16.59 6.32
N GLU A 198 -13.91 -17.86 6.31
CA GLU A 198 -14.10 -18.74 7.48
C GLU A 198 -13.33 -18.22 8.68
N HIS A 199 -12.08 -17.79 8.50
CA HIS A 199 -11.29 -17.17 9.54
C HIS A 199 -11.97 -15.92 10.12
N ILE A 200 -12.40 -14.99 9.26
CA ILE A 200 -13.12 -13.78 9.68
C ILE A 200 -14.38 -14.13 10.48
N ASN A 201 -15.18 -15.08 9.98
CA ASN A 201 -16.41 -15.48 10.66
C ASN A 201 -16.13 -16.10 12.04
N MET A 202 -15.12 -16.95 12.17
CA MET A 202 -14.71 -17.53 13.45
C MET A 202 -14.19 -16.44 14.40
N ALA A 203 -13.44 -15.45 13.91
CA ALA A 203 -12.99 -14.32 14.71
C ALA A 203 -14.17 -13.46 15.22
N ILE A 204 -15.19 -13.24 14.37
CA ILE A 204 -16.42 -12.54 14.76
C ILE A 204 -17.16 -13.32 15.86
N ASP A 205 -17.29 -14.64 15.70
CA ASP A 205 -17.99 -15.47 16.67
C ASP A 205 -17.23 -15.57 18.00
N ALA A 206 -15.91 -15.61 17.96
CA ALA A 206 -15.07 -15.48 19.16
C ALA A 206 -15.27 -14.12 19.83
N ALA A 207 -15.28 -13.03 19.05
CA ALA A 207 -15.46 -11.66 19.56
C ALA A 207 -16.81 -11.46 20.28
N LYS A 208 -17.87 -12.07 19.79
CA LYS A 208 -19.22 -12.01 20.41
C LYS A 208 -19.29 -12.62 21.82
N GLN A 209 -18.28 -13.43 22.20
CA GLN A 209 -18.22 -14.00 23.56
C GLN A 209 -17.78 -12.96 24.63
N TYR A 210 -17.38 -11.78 24.23
CA TYR A 210 -16.84 -10.73 25.08
C TYR A 210 -17.68 -9.44 25.01
N PRO A 211 -18.90 -9.44 25.60
CA PRO A 211 -19.83 -8.30 25.53
C PRO A 211 -19.27 -7.02 26.19
N GLU A 212 -18.28 -7.14 27.05
CA GLU A 212 -17.55 -6.02 27.67
C GLU A 212 -16.69 -5.23 26.67
N TYR A 213 -16.41 -5.82 25.51
CA TYR A 213 -15.70 -5.18 24.38
C TYR A 213 -16.60 -5.14 23.13
N PRO A 214 -17.61 -4.28 23.10
CA PRO A 214 -18.62 -4.26 22.02
C PRO A 214 -18.07 -3.86 20.64
N GLU A 215 -16.84 -3.38 20.55
CA GLU A 215 -16.13 -3.07 19.33
C GLU A 215 -15.49 -4.27 18.63
N LEU A 216 -15.20 -5.36 19.36
CA LEU A 216 -14.46 -6.51 18.83
C LEU A 216 -15.10 -7.19 17.62
N PRO A 217 -16.43 -7.40 17.55
CA PRO A 217 -17.04 -8.01 16.36
C PRO A 217 -16.85 -7.18 15.10
N GLU A 218 -16.86 -5.85 15.21
CA GLU A 218 -16.61 -4.96 14.09
C GLU A 218 -15.14 -4.98 13.67
N ILE A 219 -14.20 -4.98 14.63
CA ILE A 219 -12.77 -5.15 14.37
C ILE A 219 -12.51 -6.48 13.67
N ALA A 220 -13.10 -7.58 14.18
CA ALA A 220 -12.97 -8.90 13.59
C ALA A 220 -13.46 -8.98 12.14
N ALA A 221 -14.56 -8.29 11.83
CA ALA A 221 -15.13 -8.29 10.49
C ALA A 221 -14.19 -7.66 9.43
N PHE A 222 -13.24 -6.82 9.85
CA PHE A 222 -12.39 -6.08 8.92
C PHE A 222 -10.90 -6.44 9.01
N HIS A 223 -10.41 -7.03 10.12
CA HIS A 223 -8.97 -7.14 10.38
C HIS A 223 -8.15 -7.80 9.26
N ASP A 224 -8.71 -8.79 8.60
CA ASP A 224 -8.06 -9.62 7.57
C ASP A 224 -8.60 -9.42 6.14
N LEU A 225 -9.55 -8.53 5.92
CA LEU A 225 -10.06 -8.25 4.57
C LEU A 225 -8.98 -7.78 3.60
N GLY A 226 -7.96 -7.13 4.11
CA GLY A 226 -6.81 -6.71 3.31
C GLY A 226 -6.02 -7.88 2.69
N LYS A 227 -6.14 -9.10 3.20
CA LYS A 227 -5.51 -10.30 2.63
C LYS A 227 -5.95 -10.57 1.20
N THR A 228 -7.19 -10.26 0.85
CA THR A 228 -7.73 -10.44 -0.50
C THR A 228 -6.94 -9.64 -1.57
N ILE A 229 -6.39 -8.49 -1.19
CA ILE A 229 -5.65 -7.58 -2.08
C ILE A 229 -4.14 -7.74 -1.93
N SER A 230 -3.67 -7.98 -0.71
CA SER A 230 -2.23 -8.04 -0.41
C SER A 230 -1.59 -9.40 -0.65
N ARG A 231 -2.37 -10.37 -1.12
CA ARG A 231 -1.87 -11.70 -1.48
C ARG A 231 -0.73 -11.59 -2.48
N SER A 232 0.39 -12.17 -2.15
CA SER A 232 1.57 -12.22 -3.03
C SER A 232 2.23 -13.59 -2.97
N THR A 233 2.64 -14.07 -4.12
CA THR A 233 3.45 -15.30 -4.26
C THR A 233 4.94 -14.96 -4.20
N VAL A 234 5.35 -14.05 -3.34
CA VAL A 234 6.76 -13.70 -3.21
C VAL A 234 7.53 -14.90 -2.67
N HIS A 235 8.39 -15.44 -3.53
CA HIS A 235 9.33 -16.49 -3.18
C HIS A 235 10.29 -16.00 -2.09
N LYS A 236 9.93 -16.15 -0.82
CA LYS A 236 10.97 -16.16 0.18
C LYS A 236 11.74 -17.47 -0.01
N LYS A 237 13.00 -17.36 -0.39
CA LYS A 237 13.92 -18.48 -0.41
C LYS A 237 14.20 -18.91 1.04
N THR A 238 13.30 -19.68 1.61
CA THR A 238 13.48 -20.32 2.92
C THR A 238 13.45 -21.83 2.74
N PHE A 239 14.17 -22.53 3.58
CA PHE A 239 14.27 -23.98 3.51
C PHE A 239 12.91 -24.66 3.64
N ALA A 240 12.07 -24.19 4.56
CA ALA A 240 10.70 -24.68 4.68
C ALA A 240 9.90 -24.50 3.37
N ASN A 241 9.98 -23.33 2.74
CA ASN A 241 9.27 -23.06 1.49
C ASN A 241 9.75 -23.97 0.34
N LEU A 242 11.05 -24.32 0.30
CA LEU A 242 11.56 -25.26 -0.72
C LEU A 242 10.92 -26.64 -0.61
N PHE A 243 10.80 -27.18 0.60
CA PHE A 243 10.15 -28.48 0.80
C PHE A 243 8.66 -28.44 0.46
N PHE A 244 7.93 -27.49 1.01
CA PHE A 244 6.48 -27.39 0.80
C PHE A 244 6.12 -27.09 -0.65
N ASN A 245 6.90 -26.27 -1.37
CA ASN A 245 6.69 -26.01 -2.79
C ASN A 245 6.81 -27.27 -3.65
N ASN A 246 7.75 -28.17 -3.31
CA ASN A 246 7.97 -29.39 -4.09
C ASN A 246 6.91 -30.48 -3.83
N VAL A 247 6.33 -30.55 -2.65
CA VAL A 247 5.37 -31.60 -2.27
C VAL A 247 3.94 -31.22 -2.63
N ASN A 248 3.55 -29.98 -2.41
CA ASN A 248 2.15 -29.54 -2.58
C ASN A 248 1.90 -28.84 -3.93
N GLY A 249 2.90 -28.73 -4.80
CA GLY A 249 2.76 -28.05 -6.11
C GLY A 249 2.40 -26.58 -6.00
N GLY A 250 2.40 -26.01 -4.80
CA GLY A 250 1.98 -24.67 -4.49
C GLY A 250 2.94 -23.94 -3.54
N GLN A 251 3.10 -22.69 -3.81
CA GLN A 251 3.85 -21.77 -2.94
C GLN A 251 2.93 -21.25 -1.85
N PHE A 252 3.45 -21.09 -0.63
CA PHE A 252 2.68 -20.40 0.39
C PHE A 252 2.49 -18.94 0.03
N ASP A 253 1.27 -18.46 0.25
CA ASP A 253 0.94 -17.06 0.05
C ASP A 253 1.44 -16.21 1.22
N HIS A 254 1.86 -15.00 0.89
CA HIS A 254 2.22 -13.98 1.83
C HIS A 254 1.27 -12.80 1.70
N PHE A 255 0.84 -12.25 2.82
CA PHE A 255 -0.10 -11.14 2.90
C PHE A 255 0.58 -9.92 3.50
N ILE A 256 1.52 -9.34 2.75
CA ILE A 256 2.35 -8.24 3.25
C ILE A 256 1.52 -6.98 3.41
N ASN A 257 1.54 -6.39 4.61
CA ASN A 257 0.81 -5.16 4.97
C ASN A 257 -0.72 -5.27 4.82
N HIS A 258 -1.31 -6.47 4.93
CA HIS A 258 -2.76 -6.63 4.87
C HIS A 258 -3.49 -5.85 5.96
N GLU A 259 -2.88 -5.70 7.14
CA GLU A 259 -3.38 -4.90 8.26
C GLU A 259 -3.60 -3.44 7.89
N ASN A 260 -2.69 -2.88 7.11
CA ASN A 260 -2.80 -1.51 6.62
C ASN A 260 -3.96 -1.37 5.64
N VAL A 261 -4.08 -2.31 4.69
CA VAL A 261 -5.18 -2.34 3.72
C VAL A 261 -6.52 -2.49 4.41
N SER A 262 -6.60 -3.41 5.36
CA SER A 262 -7.80 -3.66 6.18
C SER A 262 -8.26 -2.40 6.91
N ALA A 263 -7.35 -1.72 7.60
CA ALA A 263 -7.63 -0.48 8.33
C ALA A 263 -8.08 0.64 7.39
N MET A 264 -7.43 0.80 6.25
CA MET A 264 -7.83 1.80 5.25
C MET A 264 -9.21 1.49 4.67
N TYR A 265 -9.50 0.22 4.38
CA TYR A 265 -10.83 -0.18 3.91
C TYR A 265 -11.92 0.10 4.94
N TYR A 266 -11.64 -0.19 6.21
CA TYR A 266 -12.54 0.14 7.31
C TYR A 266 -12.83 1.65 7.39
N LEU A 267 -11.81 2.50 7.29
CA LEU A 267 -11.98 3.95 7.27
C LEU A 267 -12.77 4.44 6.06
N ILE A 268 -12.55 3.87 4.86
CA ILE A 268 -13.32 4.19 3.65
C ILE A 268 -14.80 3.88 3.86
N LYS A 269 -15.12 2.72 4.40
CA LYS A 269 -16.53 2.33 4.68
C LYS A 269 -17.20 3.27 5.66
N ASN A 270 -16.45 3.82 6.60
CA ASN A 270 -16.94 4.73 7.65
C ASN A 270 -16.69 6.22 7.38
N LYS A 271 -16.24 6.61 6.18
CA LYS A 271 -15.77 7.97 5.84
C LYS A 271 -16.75 9.11 6.17
N HIS A 272 -18.04 8.84 6.17
CA HIS A 272 -19.08 9.84 6.49
C HIS A 272 -19.37 9.98 7.98
N SER A 273 -18.75 9.17 8.83
CA SER A 273 -18.95 9.16 10.29
C SER A 273 -17.65 8.80 11.02
N LEU A 274 -16.61 9.60 10.83
CA LEU A 274 -15.30 9.41 11.49
C LEU A 274 -15.34 9.85 12.94
N THR A 275 -15.98 9.05 13.79
CA THR A 275 -15.97 9.23 15.23
C THR A 275 -14.65 8.72 15.84
N GLN A 276 -14.35 9.13 17.09
CA GLN A 276 -13.17 8.60 17.81
C GLN A 276 -13.21 7.07 17.89
N LYS A 277 -14.39 6.46 18.08
CA LYS A 277 -14.55 5.00 18.07
C LYS A 277 -14.10 4.38 16.73
N VAL A 278 -14.49 4.98 15.61
CA VAL A 278 -14.09 4.50 14.28
C VAL A 278 -12.58 4.62 14.10
N LEU A 279 -11.98 5.72 14.56
CA LEU A 279 -10.54 5.92 14.49
C LEU A 279 -9.78 4.91 15.37
N ASP A 280 -10.28 4.66 16.59
CA ASP A 280 -9.69 3.67 17.51
C ASP A 280 -9.79 2.24 16.93
N ASN A 281 -10.93 1.86 16.38
CA ASN A 281 -11.11 0.55 15.72
C ASN A 281 -10.15 0.39 14.52
N ALA A 282 -10.00 1.43 13.69
CA ALA A 282 -9.05 1.43 12.57
C ALA A 282 -7.61 1.23 13.06
N GLU A 283 -7.24 1.89 14.15
CA GLU A 283 -5.91 1.73 14.76
C GLU A 283 -5.71 0.30 15.28
N VAL A 284 -6.70 -0.29 15.95
CA VAL A 284 -6.63 -1.69 16.40
C VAL A 284 -6.48 -2.64 15.22
N ILE A 285 -7.25 -2.46 14.14
CA ILE A 285 -7.13 -3.25 12.90
C ILE A 285 -5.70 -3.12 12.33
N TYR A 286 -5.14 -1.92 12.30
CA TYR A 286 -3.78 -1.70 11.84
C TYR A 286 -2.72 -2.36 12.73
N GLN A 287 -2.95 -2.39 14.04
CA GLN A 287 -1.99 -2.88 15.02
C GLN A 287 -2.10 -4.38 15.32
N HIS A 288 -3.09 -5.11 14.80
CA HIS A 288 -3.33 -6.51 15.19
C HIS A 288 -2.12 -7.43 14.95
N MET A 289 -1.37 -7.22 13.86
CA MET A 289 -0.15 -7.99 13.58
C MET A 289 1.00 -7.64 14.54
N HIS A 290 1.08 -6.39 15.00
CA HIS A 290 2.07 -5.99 16.01
C HIS A 290 1.72 -6.54 17.40
N ALA A 291 0.43 -6.67 17.73
CA ALA A 291 -0.04 -7.30 18.95
C ALA A 291 0.46 -8.75 19.07
N LYS A 292 0.49 -9.49 17.96
CA LYS A 292 0.99 -10.88 17.89
C LYS A 292 2.44 -11.03 18.39
N THR A 293 3.29 -10.04 18.14
CA THR A 293 4.70 -10.06 18.56
C THR A 293 4.94 -9.37 19.90
N GLY A 294 3.88 -8.82 20.49
CA GLY A 294 3.92 -8.00 21.71
C GLY A 294 4.41 -6.57 21.46
N PHE A 295 3.76 -5.62 22.11
CA PHE A 295 4.10 -4.21 21.99
C PHE A 295 5.34 -3.85 22.83
N LYS A 296 6.45 -3.49 22.18
CA LYS A 296 7.63 -2.95 22.87
C LYS A 296 7.38 -1.49 23.26
N SER A 297 7.84 -1.06 24.43
CA SER A 297 7.68 0.32 24.94
C SER A 297 8.19 1.39 23.96
N ARG A 298 9.26 1.10 23.22
CA ARG A 298 9.77 2.00 22.17
C ARG A 298 8.78 2.15 21.00
N TYR A 299 8.12 1.07 20.62
CA TYR A 299 7.11 1.07 19.56
C TYR A 299 5.88 1.89 19.96
N ILE A 300 5.34 1.63 21.17
CA ILE A 300 4.20 2.39 21.73
C ILE A 300 4.48 3.89 21.70
N ARG A 301 5.64 4.31 22.21
CA ARG A 301 6.02 5.73 22.24
C ARG A 301 6.19 6.33 20.82
N LYS A 302 6.82 5.58 19.91
CA LYS A 302 7.07 6.03 18.54
C LYS A 302 5.76 6.27 17.76
N HIS A 303 4.75 5.42 18.01
CA HIS A 303 3.45 5.47 17.34
C HIS A 303 2.38 6.18 18.15
N ASN A 304 2.74 6.71 19.32
CA ASN A 304 1.82 7.42 20.24
C ASN A 304 0.54 6.61 20.52
N LEU A 305 0.70 5.29 20.74
CA LEU A 305 -0.44 4.42 20.99
C LEU A 305 -0.97 4.65 22.40
N SER A 306 -2.29 4.83 22.49
CA SER A 306 -2.95 4.93 23.79
C SER A 306 -2.95 3.56 24.51
N PRO A 307 -2.97 3.53 25.86
CA PRO A 307 -3.09 2.27 26.60
C PRO A 307 -4.28 1.42 26.17
N ARG A 308 -5.42 2.06 25.86
CA ARG A 308 -6.63 1.39 25.36
C ARG A 308 -6.39 0.67 24.03
N ILE A 309 -5.71 1.30 23.07
CA ILE A 309 -5.40 0.67 21.77
C ILE A 309 -4.51 -0.56 21.98
N VAL A 310 -3.48 -0.42 22.83
CA VAL A 310 -2.55 -1.53 23.14
C VAL A 310 -3.31 -2.70 23.78
N GLU A 311 -4.14 -2.40 24.79
CA GLU A 311 -4.98 -3.40 25.48
C GLU A 311 -5.92 -4.09 24.49
N LEU A 312 -6.68 -3.32 23.74
CA LEU A 312 -7.71 -3.86 22.85
C LEU A 312 -7.11 -4.67 21.69
N ALA A 313 -6.00 -4.21 21.10
CA ALA A 313 -5.31 -4.95 20.05
C ALA A 313 -4.71 -6.27 20.58
N THR A 314 -4.11 -6.24 21.77
CA THR A 314 -3.59 -7.44 22.42
C THR A 314 -4.71 -8.43 22.74
N PHE A 315 -5.78 -7.94 23.35
CA PHE A 315 -6.94 -8.77 23.69
C PHE A 315 -7.57 -9.39 22.44
N PHE A 316 -7.76 -8.60 21.37
CA PHE A 316 -8.30 -9.07 20.10
C PHE A 316 -7.42 -10.19 19.51
N ASN A 317 -6.11 -9.97 19.45
CA ASN A 317 -5.20 -10.98 18.90
C ASN A 317 -5.24 -12.29 19.69
N GLU A 318 -5.20 -12.24 21.03
CA GLU A 318 -5.15 -13.43 21.89
C GLU A 318 -6.48 -14.19 21.95
N ASN A 319 -7.60 -13.47 21.92
CA ASN A 319 -8.91 -14.04 22.24
C ASN A 319 -9.82 -14.19 21.02
N CYS A 320 -9.55 -13.49 19.93
CA CYS A 320 -10.38 -13.55 18.72
C CYS A 320 -9.59 -14.10 17.52
N ASP A 321 -8.58 -13.39 17.05
CA ASP A 321 -7.79 -13.77 15.86
C ASP A 321 -7.08 -15.13 16.04
N THR A 322 -6.31 -15.30 17.12
CA THR A 322 -5.56 -16.54 17.34
C THR A 322 -6.48 -17.75 17.55
N LYS A 323 -7.64 -17.57 18.20
CA LYS A 323 -8.63 -18.64 18.41
C LYS A 323 -9.44 -18.98 17.16
N ALA A 324 -9.43 -18.12 16.16
CA ALA A 324 -10.13 -18.31 14.88
C ALA A 324 -9.31 -19.09 13.85
N ARG A 325 -8.22 -19.73 14.23
CA ARG A 325 -7.36 -20.48 13.31
C ARG A 325 -7.66 -21.94 13.35
N VAL A 326 -7.74 -22.55 12.16
CA VAL A 326 -7.70 -24.00 11.99
C VAL A 326 -6.31 -24.36 11.49
N VAL A 327 -5.53 -25.00 12.34
CA VAL A 327 -4.12 -25.33 12.05
C VAL A 327 -4.00 -26.84 11.86
N ASP A 328 -3.23 -27.25 10.86
CA ASP A 328 -2.67 -28.60 10.82
C ASP A 328 -1.40 -28.61 11.67
N GLU A 329 -1.50 -29.11 12.90
CA GLU A 329 -0.41 -29.04 13.87
C GLU A 329 0.88 -29.70 13.37
N LYS A 330 0.77 -30.80 12.62
CA LYS A 330 1.95 -31.47 12.06
C LYS A 330 2.62 -30.66 10.96
N VAL A 331 1.83 -30.08 10.04
CA VAL A 331 2.34 -29.18 9.00
C VAL A 331 3.00 -27.96 9.62
N LEU A 332 2.39 -27.38 10.64
CA LEU A 332 2.93 -26.20 11.32
C LEU A 332 4.22 -26.55 12.08
N GLU A 333 4.26 -27.67 12.81
CA GLU A 333 5.46 -28.15 13.49
C GLU A 333 6.63 -28.28 12.51
N VAL A 334 6.41 -29.04 11.44
CA VAL A 334 7.43 -29.27 10.42
C VAL A 334 7.89 -27.96 9.79
N TYR A 335 6.97 -27.09 9.44
CA TYR A 335 7.30 -25.77 8.89
C TYR A 335 8.19 -24.96 9.85
N GLN A 336 7.85 -24.91 11.13
CA GLN A 336 8.61 -24.18 12.14
C GLN A 336 10.00 -24.78 12.37
N LEU A 337 10.09 -26.11 12.41
CA LEU A 337 11.37 -26.81 12.53
C LEU A 337 12.28 -26.48 11.33
N LEU A 338 11.78 -26.63 10.11
CA LEU A 338 12.54 -26.34 8.89
C LEU A 338 13.02 -24.87 8.80
N GLN A 339 12.27 -23.93 9.35
CA GLN A 339 12.68 -22.50 9.40
C GLN A 339 13.98 -22.30 10.20
N GLN A 340 14.28 -23.15 11.17
CA GLN A 340 15.47 -23.03 12.01
C GLN A 340 16.75 -23.47 11.32
N PHE A 341 16.63 -24.22 10.21
CA PHE A 341 17.77 -24.72 9.43
C PHE A 341 18.18 -23.80 8.27
N ASN A 342 17.61 -22.62 8.15
CA ASN A 342 17.93 -21.70 7.04
C ASN A 342 19.42 -21.35 6.97
N ASP A 343 20.12 -21.30 8.10
CA ASP A 343 21.53 -20.88 8.20
C ASP A 343 22.53 -22.04 8.03
N GLU A 344 22.06 -23.26 7.85
CA GLU A 344 22.92 -24.40 7.60
C GLU A 344 23.60 -24.30 6.22
N PRO A 345 24.93 -24.52 6.11
CA PRO A 345 25.66 -24.30 4.85
C PRO A 345 25.13 -25.09 3.66
N HIS A 346 24.71 -26.33 3.86
CA HIS A 346 24.17 -27.17 2.81
C HIS A 346 22.77 -26.73 2.36
N VAL A 347 22.00 -26.19 3.28
CA VAL A 347 20.69 -25.58 3.01
C VAL A 347 20.87 -24.32 2.19
N GLN A 348 21.86 -23.49 2.53
CA GLN A 348 22.16 -22.28 1.77
C GLN A 348 22.51 -22.58 0.31
N LEU A 349 23.29 -23.63 0.05
CA LEU A 349 23.59 -24.05 -1.33
C LEU A 349 22.32 -24.41 -2.11
N ALA A 350 21.38 -25.13 -1.51
CA ALA A 350 20.11 -25.47 -2.15
C ALA A 350 19.17 -24.27 -2.30
N LEU A 351 19.27 -23.27 -1.40
CA LEU A 351 18.52 -22.02 -1.49
C LEU A 351 19.04 -21.10 -2.60
N ASP A 352 20.36 -21.10 -2.81
CA ASP A 352 21.01 -20.26 -3.82
C ASP A 352 20.79 -20.78 -5.25
N ASP A 353 20.72 -22.10 -5.40
CA ASP A 353 20.55 -22.74 -6.71
C ASP A 353 19.55 -23.91 -6.66
N PRO A 354 18.27 -23.65 -6.39
CA PRO A 354 17.25 -24.69 -6.20
C PRO A 354 17.04 -25.55 -7.45
N ASP A 355 17.35 -25.04 -8.63
CA ASP A 355 17.19 -25.76 -9.90
C ASP A 355 18.17 -26.93 -10.04
N ASN A 356 19.26 -26.92 -9.32
CA ASN A 356 20.26 -27.98 -9.33
C ASN A 356 20.08 -29.03 -8.23
N TYR A 357 19.02 -28.92 -7.44
CA TYR A 357 18.69 -29.86 -6.38
C TYR A 357 17.33 -30.51 -6.61
N LYS A 358 17.24 -31.79 -6.26
CA LYS A 358 15.97 -32.51 -6.09
C LYS A 358 15.63 -32.48 -4.59
N ILE A 359 14.59 -31.76 -4.23
CA ILE A 359 14.12 -31.65 -2.86
C ILE A 359 12.83 -32.45 -2.77
N SER A 360 12.74 -33.36 -1.80
CA SER A 360 11.53 -34.14 -1.57
C SER A 360 11.22 -34.26 -0.09
N MET A 361 9.93 -34.36 0.18
CA MET A 361 9.36 -34.58 1.50
C MET A 361 8.30 -35.67 1.35
N SER A 362 8.24 -36.61 2.29
CA SER A 362 7.21 -37.65 2.27
C SER A 362 5.81 -37.04 2.54
N ALA A 363 4.76 -37.71 2.06
CA ALA A 363 3.38 -37.22 2.20
C ALA A 363 2.90 -37.13 3.67
N ASP A 364 3.53 -37.90 4.56
CA ASP A 364 3.29 -37.90 5.99
C ASP A 364 4.19 -36.94 6.76
N TYR A 365 5.06 -36.19 6.07
CA TYR A 365 6.02 -35.24 6.62
C TYR A 365 7.05 -35.86 7.58
N GLU A 366 7.38 -37.14 7.42
CA GLU A 366 8.34 -37.83 8.27
C GLU A 366 9.74 -37.85 7.71
N GLU A 367 9.88 -37.88 6.37
CA GLU A 367 11.17 -38.01 5.69
C GLU A 367 11.44 -36.83 4.76
N PHE A 368 12.69 -36.36 4.78
CA PHE A 368 13.15 -35.19 4.01
C PHE A 368 14.44 -35.53 3.29
N SER A 369 14.59 -35.10 2.04
CA SER A 369 15.84 -35.28 1.30
C SER A 369 16.18 -34.13 0.37
N ILE A 370 17.47 -33.85 0.24
CA ILE A 370 18.08 -32.92 -0.71
C ILE A 370 19.15 -33.65 -1.49
N ILE A 371 19.00 -33.73 -2.80
CA ILE A 371 19.88 -34.49 -3.69
C ILE A 371 20.35 -33.55 -4.79
N PRO A 372 21.66 -33.29 -4.93
CA PRO A 372 22.19 -32.58 -6.10
C PRO A 372 21.93 -33.39 -7.37
N LYS A 373 21.41 -32.75 -8.41
CA LYS A 373 21.11 -33.43 -9.71
C LYS A 373 22.36 -33.89 -10.43
N ASN A 374 23.48 -33.19 -10.22
CA ASN A 374 24.76 -33.46 -10.88
C ASN A 374 25.63 -34.48 -10.13
N ASP A 375 25.36 -34.71 -8.86
CA ASP A 375 26.07 -35.70 -8.03
C ASP A 375 25.12 -36.41 -7.07
N PRO A 376 24.36 -37.40 -7.54
CA PRO A 376 23.42 -38.15 -6.70
C PRO A 376 24.10 -38.98 -5.58
N SER A 377 25.42 -39.10 -5.59
CA SER A 377 26.14 -39.77 -4.51
C SER A 377 26.17 -38.95 -3.23
N TRP A 378 25.87 -37.65 -3.33
CA TRP A 378 25.78 -36.71 -2.22
C TRP A 378 24.32 -36.50 -1.85
N LEU A 379 23.85 -37.27 -0.90
CA LEU A 379 22.46 -37.19 -0.38
C LEU A 379 22.47 -36.67 1.03
N ILE A 380 21.68 -35.64 1.29
CA ILE A 380 21.25 -35.28 2.64
C ILE A 380 19.85 -35.86 2.82
N ALA A 381 19.69 -36.80 3.73
CA ALA A 381 18.43 -37.34 4.16
C ALA A 381 18.33 -37.20 5.69
N PHE A 382 17.20 -36.81 6.18
CA PHE A 382 16.91 -36.70 7.59
C PHE A 382 15.41 -36.94 7.83
N ASP A 383 15.09 -37.40 9.02
CA ASP A 383 13.72 -37.59 9.45
C ASP A 383 13.23 -36.47 10.41
N LEU A 384 11.96 -36.49 10.74
CA LEU A 384 11.34 -35.49 11.62
C LEU A 384 11.97 -35.53 13.03
N ASP A 385 12.39 -36.68 13.49
CA ASP A 385 13.06 -36.80 14.79
C ASP A 385 14.47 -36.22 14.76
N ASP A 386 15.17 -36.31 13.62
CA ASP A 386 16.42 -35.59 13.40
C ASP A 386 16.23 -34.08 13.47
N LEU A 387 15.16 -33.55 12.84
CA LEU A 387 14.81 -32.14 12.95
C LEU A 387 14.57 -31.73 14.41
N ARG A 388 13.78 -32.49 15.14
CA ARG A 388 13.47 -32.21 16.54
C ARG A 388 14.70 -32.23 17.45
N ARG A 389 15.66 -33.15 17.20
CA ARG A 389 16.89 -33.30 17.99
C ARG A 389 17.90 -32.17 17.76
N ASN A 390 17.92 -31.61 16.57
CA ASN A 390 18.90 -30.60 16.16
C ASN A 390 18.41 -29.16 16.37
N VAL A 391 17.18 -28.97 16.81
CA VAL A 391 16.66 -27.65 17.22
C VAL A 391 17.25 -27.29 18.57
N LYS A 392 17.95 -26.18 18.64
CA LYS A 392 18.54 -25.62 19.87
C LYS A 392 17.60 -24.60 20.52
#